data_37579dbec4fc112184a379407591d11b
#
_entry.id   37579dbec4fc112184a379407591d11b
#
_cell.length_a   1.000
_cell.length_b   1.000
_cell.length_c   1.000
_cell.angle_alpha   90.00
_cell.angle_beta   90.00
_cell.angle_gamma   90.00
#
_symmetry.space_group_name_H-M   'P 1'
#
loop_
_entity.id
_entity.type
_entity.pdbx_description
1 polymer ?
#
loop_
_entity_poly.entity_id
_entity_poly.type
_entity_poly.pdbx_seq_one_letter_code
_entity_poly.pdbx_strand_id
1 'polypeptide(L)'
;YNRLLELDKKGIDAKFIDENIYKSFVSSKTREWNDFALLCLVLVIGVPYVFSPEYKNGMINLIRTTENGKTKLFFGKIVVECIYLLIAFTALYVPYFVRFINTYGANSLNTPLVCIFENVQETSFSVINAVVVNLICYFLLATAVTFVITAVSIFTRSSMFTMVVSTVLVILPLLALYSIENVRIGYWVVNSHIIAIVMTCLLSILIAIVTLEISKLKFTETRIWRRINAKA
;
A
#
# COMPACT_ATOMS: atom_id res chain seq x y z
N TYR A 1 0.84 -17.76 -35.43
CA TYR A 1 0.87 -19.21 -35.72
C TYR A 1 1.94 -19.91 -34.88
N ASN A 2 3.19 -19.45 -34.87
CA ASN A 2 4.28 -20.08 -34.11
C ASN A 2 4.00 -20.11 -32.59
N ARG A 3 3.40 -19.05 -32.04
CA ARG A 3 3.01 -18.98 -30.62
C ARG A 3 1.88 -19.95 -30.25
N LEU A 4 0.91 -20.15 -31.14
CA LEU A 4 -0.13 -21.16 -30.95
C LEU A 4 0.46 -22.58 -30.91
N LEU A 5 1.42 -22.86 -31.77
CA LEU A 5 2.13 -24.14 -31.77
C LEU A 5 2.98 -24.37 -30.50
N GLU A 6 3.57 -23.31 -29.95
CA GLU A 6 4.29 -23.37 -28.67
C GLU A 6 3.37 -23.62 -27.47
N LEU A 7 2.20 -22.98 -27.46
CA LEU A 7 1.19 -23.18 -26.42
C LEU A 7 0.61 -24.59 -26.46
N ASP A 8 0.33 -25.10 -27.67
CA ASP A 8 -0.15 -26.45 -27.88
C ASP A 8 0.88 -27.52 -27.45
N LYS A 9 2.16 -27.29 -27.75
CA LYS A 9 3.27 -28.14 -27.26
C LYS A 9 3.41 -28.16 -25.75
N LYS A 10 3.00 -27.05 -25.06
CA LYS A 10 2.98 -26.92 -23.60
C LYS A 10 1.68 -27.44 -22.98
N GLY A 11 0.74 -27.96 -23.78
CA GLY A 11 -0.54 -28.48 -23.32
C GLY A 11 -1.47 -27.38 -22.75
N ILE A 12 -1.32 -26.15 -23.21
CA ILE A 12 -2.12 -25.02 -22.78
C ILE A 12 -3.20 -24.76 -23.82
N ASP A 13 -4.47 -24.89 -23.44
CA ASP A 13 -5.60 -24.53 -24.29
C ASP A 13 -5.52 -23.03 -24.65
N ALA A 14 -5.19 -22.74 -25.90
CA ALA A 14 -5.11 -21.37 -26.42
C ALA A 14 -6.52 -20.77 -26.50
N LYS A 15 -6.82 -19.84 -25.59
CA LYS A 15 -8.05 -19.04 -25.67
C LYS A 15 -7.78 -17.76 -26.47
N PHE A 16 -8.71 -17.44 -27.39
CA PHE A 16 -8.69 -16.12 -28.04
C PHE A 16 -9.07 -15.05 -26.99
N ILE A 17 -8.09 -14.22 -26.63
CA ILE A 17 -8.22 -13.23 -25.56
C ILE A 17 -7.82 -11.87 -26.14
N ASP A 18 -8.57 -10.83 -25.81
CA ASP A 18 -8.14 -9.45 -26.11
C ASP A 18 -6.97 -9.07 -25.18
N GLU A 19 -5.78 -9.20 -25.73
CA GLU A 19 -4.51 -9.01 -25.03
C GLU A 19 -4.40 -7.62 -24.37
N ASN A 20 -4.91 -6.58 -25.02
CA ASN A 20 -4.81 -5.20 -24.54
C ASN A 20 -5.58 -5.01 -23.23
N ILE A 21 -6.71 -5.68 -23.07
CA ILE A 21 -7.57 -5.56 -21.91
C ILE A 21 -6.94 -6.23 -20.70
N TYR A 22 -6.43 -7.44 -20.88
CA TYR A 22 -5.75 -8.15 -19.80
C TYR A 22 -4.44 -7.49 -19.40
N LYS A 23 -3.66 -6.97 -20.37
CA LYS A 23 -2.47 -6.17 -20.11
C LYS A 23 -2.83 -4.93 -19.29
N SER A 24 -3.91 -4.25 -19.61
CA SER A 24 -4.36 -3.09 -18.83
C SER A 24 -4.83 -3.45 -17.43
N PHE A 25 -5.38 -4.65 -17.22
CA PHE A 25 -5.85 -5.11 -15.92
C PHE A 25 -4.71 -5.59 -15.01
N VAL A 26 -3.74 -6.32 -15.54
CA VAL A 26 -2.65 -6.92 -14.77
C VAL A 26 -1.47 -5.97 -14.59
N SER A 27 -1.07 -5.23 -15.63
CA SER A 27 0.14 -4.41 -15.64
C SER A 27 0.01 -3.15 -16.51
N SER A 28 -0.81 -2.20 -16.08
CA SER A 28 -0.90 -0.89 -16.73
C SER A 28 -0.13 0.16 -15.92
N LYS A 29 0.90 0.79 -16.51
CA LYS A 29 1.70 1.82 -15.86
C LYS A 29 0.82 2.96 -15.30
N THR A 30 -0.01 3.52 -16.16
CA THR A 30 -0.84 4.68 -15.80
C THR A 30 -1.84 4.35 -14.71
N ARG A 31 -2.48 3.17 -14.78
CA ARG A 31 -3.48 2.76 -13.79
C ARG A 31 -2.86 2.46 -12.44
N GLU A 32 -1.81 1.64 -12.40
CA GLU A 32 -1.15 1.27 -11.15
C GLU A 32 -0.68 2.50 -10.37
N TRP A 33 -0.05 3.46 -11.04
CA TRP A 33 0.44 4.67 -10.42
C TRP A 33 -0.68 5.61 -9.99
N ASN A 34 -1.71 5.80 -10.83
CA ASN A 34 -2.82 6.68 -10.50
C ASN A 34 -3.64 6.14 -9.32
N ASP A 35 -3.94 4.85 -9.31
CA ASP A 35 -4.71 4.21 -8.25
C ASP A 35 -3.95 4.27 -6.91
N PHE A 36 -2.64 3.98 -6.93
CA PHE A 36 -1.82 4.06 -5.73
C PHE A 36 -1.61 5.50 -5.25
N ALA A 37 -1.40 6.45 -6.15
CA ALA A 37 -1.29 7.87 -5.82
C ALA A 37 -2.59 8.40 -5.21
N LEU A 38 -3.76 8.00 -5.75
CA LEU A 38 -5.06 8.36 -5.22
C LEU A 38 -5.28 7.76 -3.83
N LEU A 39 -4.89 6.49 -3.62
CA LEU A 39 -4.91 5.87 -2.30
C LEU A 39 -4.05 6.65 -1.30
N CYS A 40 -2.80 6.98 -1.67
CA CYS A 40 -1.90 7.77 -0.83
C CYS A 40 -2.49 9.15 -0.50
N LEU A 41 -3.15 9.80 -1.46
CA LEU A 41 -3.80 11.09 -1.24
C LEU A 41 -4.94 10.97 -0.22
N VAL A 42 -5.80 9.94 -0.34
CA VAL A 42 -6.86 9.67 0.63
C VAL A 42 -6.28 9.43 2.03
N LEU A 43 -5.18 8.66 2.14
CA LEU A 43 -4.52 8.42 3.42
C LEU A 43 -3.91 9.68 4.03
N VAL A 44 -3.26 10.54 3.22
CA VAL A 44 -2.68 11.82 3.66
C VAL A 44 -3.75 12.77 4.19
N ILE A 45 -4.96 12.73 3.65
CA ILE A 45 -6.08 13.55 4.14
C ILE A 45 -6.67 12.98 5.44
N GLY A 46 -6.90 11.69 5.54
CA GLY A 46 -7.65 11.08 6.64
C GLY A 46 -6.83 10.76 7.89
N VAL A 47 -5.66 10.14 7.72
CA VAL A 47 -4.84 9.66 8.86
C VAL A 47 -4.43 10.76 9.85
N PRO A 48 -4.05 11.99 9.43
CA PRO A 48 -3.67 13.06 10.36
C PRO A 48 -4.75 13.43 11.37
N TYR A 49 -6.03 13.24 11.03
CA TYR A 49 -7.14 13.56 11.94
C TYR A 49 -7.29 12.56 13.10
N VAL A 50 -6.68 11.39 13.03
CA VAL A 50 -6.78 10.38 14.09
C VAL A 50 -6.02 10.80 15.35
N PHE A 51 -4.82 11.39 15.21
CA PHE A 51 -3.97 11.77 16.34
C PHE A 51 -4.01 13.26 16.67
N SER A 52 -4.21 14.14 15.71
CA SER A 52 -4.07 15.60 15.91
C SER A 52 -5.12 16.25 16.83
N PRO A 53 -6.39 15.81 16.94
CA PRO A 53 -7.39 16.49 17.77
C PRO A 53 -7.01 16.55 19.25
N GLU A 54 -6.37 15.53 19.78
CA GLU A 54 -5.97 15.45 21.18
C GLU A 54 -4.85 16.40 21.55
N TYR A 55 -3.95 16.63 20.59
CA TYR A 55 -2.89 17.63 20.76
C TYR A 55 -3.48 19.06 20.76
N LYS A 56 -4.44 19.32 19.86
CA LYS A 56 -5.09 20.63 19.73
C LYS A 56 -5.94 21.00 20.96
N ASN A 57 -6.66 20.03 21.51
CA ASN A 57 -7.56 20.25 22.66
C ASN A 57 -6.84 20.11 24.02
N GLY A 58 -5.53 19.86 24.04
CA GLY A 58 -4.78 19.67 25.28
C GLY A 58 -5.10 18.38 26.05
N MET A 59 -6.05 17.58 25.58
CA MET A 59 -6.47 16.32 26.21
C MET A 59 -5.33 15.30 26.37
N ILE A 60 -4.29 15.39 25.55
CA ILE A 60 -3.13 14.50 25.62
C ILE A 60 -2.45 14.55 27.00
N ASN A 61 -2.47 15.69 27.68
CA ASN A 61 -1.91 15.83 29.03
C ASN A 61 -2.72 15.05 30.06
N LEU A 62 -4.04 15.07 29.93
CA LEU A 62 -4.98 14.36 30.81
C LEU A 62 -4.91 12.84 30.57
N ILE A 63 -4.83 12.41 29.32
CA ILE A 63 -4.68 11.00 28.95
C ILE A 63 -3.34 10.44 29.48
N ARG A 64 -2.28 11.25 29.46
CA ARG A 64 -0.97 10.87 29.97
C ARG A 64 -0.89 10.70 31.48
N THR A 65 -1.86 11.19 32.24
CA THR A 65 -1.93 10.99 33.70
C THR A 65 -2.58 9.65 34.08
N THR A 66 -3.33 9.03 33.20
CA THR A 66 -3.97 7.74 33.45
C THR A 66 -3.00 6.58 33.25
N GLU A 67 -3.00 5.61 34.16
CA GLU A 67 -2.01 4.53 34.28
C GLU A 67 -1.94 3.64 33.01
N ASN A 68 -3.07 3.36 32.39
CA ASN A 68 -3.18 2.54 31.19
C ASN A 68 -3.60 3.33 29.92
N GLY A 69 -3.90 4.62 30.04
CA GLY A 69 -4.49 5.43 28.96
C GLY A 69 -3.56 5.60 27.75
N LYS A 70 -2.25 5.68 27.99
CA LYS A 70 -1.27 5.95 26.92
C LYS A 70 -1.19 4.80 25.91
N THR A 71 -0.98 3.59 26.38
CA THR A 71 -0.78 2.43 25.50
C THR A 71 -2.09 1.97 24.88
N LYS A 72 -3.16 1.85 25.67
CA LYS A 72 -4.48 1.44 25.16
C LYS A 72 -5.03 2.42 24.13
N LEU A 73 -4.90 3.71 24.37
CA LEU A 73 -5.35 4.73 23.43
C LEU A 73 -4.53 4.72 22.16
N PHE A 74 -3.20 4.59 22.24
CA PHE A 74 -2.34 4.47 21.07
C PHE A 74 -2.76 3.30 20.18
N PHE A 75 -2.89 2.10 20.75
CA PHE A 75 -3.33 0.93 19.99
C PHE A 75 -4.75 1.06 19.46
N GLY A 76 -5.67 1.65 20.22
CA GLY A 76 -7.03 1.93 19.74
C GLY A 76 -7.02 2.81 18.49
N LYS A 77 -6.15 3.83 18.44
CA LYS A 77 -6.01 4.69 17.26
C LYS A 77 -5.38 3.98 16.06
N ILE A 78 -4.37 3.14 16.29
CA ILE A 78 -3.81 2.30 15.23
C ILE A 78 -4.88 1.39 14.62
N VAL A 79 -5.76 0.81 15.44
CA VAL A 79 -6.89 0.00 14.93
C VAL A 79 -7.82 0.84 14.05
N VAL A 80 -8.14 2.08 14.44
CA VAL A 80 -8.95 2.99 13.63
C VAL A 80 -8.27 3.31 12.29
N GLU A 81 -6.95 3.54 12.29
CA GLU A 81 -6.19 3.78 11.06
C GLU A 81 -6.17 2.54 10.14
N CYS A 82 -6.02 1.35 10.71
CA CYS A 82 -6.08 0.10 9.95
C CYS A 82 -7.47 -0.11 9.33
N ILE A 83 -8.54 0.20 10.05
CA ILE A 83 -9.92 0.13 9.52
C ILE A 83 -10.09 1.15 8.39
N TYR A 84 -9.61 2.38 8.58
CA TYR A 84 -9.67 3.43 7.56
C TYR A 84 -8.91 3.01 6.29
N LEU A 85 -7.70 2.46 6.44
CA LEU A 85 -6.92 1.91 5.33
C LEU A 85 -7.68 0.80 4.58
N LEU A 86 -8.27 -0.15 5.32
CA LEU A 86 -9.07 -1.24 4.71
C LEU A 86 -10.24 -0.69 3.91
N ILE A 87 -10.99 0.27 4.45
CA ILE A 87 -12.12 0.89 3.76
C ILE A 87 -11.64 1.62 2.49
N ALA A 88 -10.59 2.44 2.59
CA ALA A 88 -10.04 3.17 1.46
C ALA A 88 -9.51 2.22 0.37
N PHE A 89 -8.81 1.16 0.76
CA PHE A 89 -8.27 0.16 -0.15
C PHE A 89 -9.39 -0.61 -0.86
N THR A 90 -10.39 -1.10 -0.13
CA THR A 90 -11.51 -1.82 -0.73
C THR A 90 -12.35 -0.93 -1.64
N ALA A 91 -12.59 0.32 -1.27
CA ALA A 91 -13.36 1.28 -2.08
C ALA A 91 -12.68 1.57 -3.44
N LEU A 92 -11.35 1.52 -3.50
CA LEU A 92 -10.61 1.74 -4.74
C LEU A 92 -10.49 0.48 -5.60
N TYR A 93 -10.13 -0.66 -5.01
CA TYR A 93 -9.78 -1.85 -5.79
C TYR A 93 -10.97 -2.77 -6.09
N VAL A 94 -11.97 -2.86 -5.22
CA VAL A 94 -13.15 -3.73 -5.45
C VAL A 94 -13.96 -3.35 -6.70
N PRO A 95 -14.24 -2.07 -6.99
CA PRO A 95 -14.97 -1.70 -8.19
C PRO A 95 -14.29 -2.14 -9.49
N TYR A 96 -12.96 -2.09 -9.56
CA TYR A 96 -12.20 -2.58 -10.72
C TYR A 96 -12.35 -4.07 -10.90
N PHE A 97 -12.27 -4.82 -9.80
CA PHE A 97 -12.41 -6.27 -9.83
C PHE A 97 -13.81 -6.70 -10.25
N VAL A 98 -14.84 -6.05 -9.69
CA VAL A 98 -16.23 -6.30 -10.05
C VAL A 98 -16.50 -5.96 -11.52
N ARG A 99 -15.99 -4.81 -11.99
CA ARG A 99 -16.13 -4.43 -13.40
C ARG A 99 -15.48 -5.44 -14.34
N PHE A 100 -14.30 -5.94 -14.00
CA PHE A 100 -13.61 -6.96 -14.79
C PHE A 100 -14.42 -8.24 -14.88
N ILE A 101 -14.92 -8.77 -13.76
CA ILE A 101 -15.73 -9.98 -13.72
C ILE A 101 -17.03 -9.82 -14.51
N ASN A 102 -17.71 -8.67 -14.35
CA ASN A 102 -18.98 -8.42 -15.06
C ASN A 102 -18.79 -8.32 -16.58
N THR A 103 -17.63 -7.84 -17.04
CA THR A 103 -17.36 -7.67 -18.47
C THR A 103 -16.86 -8.96 -19.13
N TYR A 104 -16.01 -9.73 -18.45
CA TYR A 104 -15.29 -10.88 -19.05
C TYR A 104 -15.65 -12.22 -18.45
N GLY A 105 -16.44 -12.25 -17.37
CA GLY A 105 -16.83 -13.45 -16.63
C GLY A 105 -15.74 -13.94 -15.67
N ALA A 106 -16.13 -14.70 -14.66
CA ALA A 106 -15.22 -15.21 -13.63
C ALA A 106 -14.17 -16.21 -14.18
N ASN A 107 -14.53 -16.95 -15.24
CA ASN A 107 -13.62 -17.93 -15.88
C ASN A 107 -12.39 -17.26 -16.54
N SER A 108 -12.47 -15.98 -16.85
CA SER A 108 -11.37 -15.22 -17.44
C SER A 108 -10.18 -15.04 -16.49
N LEU A 109 -10.43 -15.08 -15.17
CA LEU A 109 -9.40 -14.96 -14.14
C LEU A 109 -8.46 -16.16 -14.07
N ASN A 110 -8.93 -17.34 -14.51
CA ASN A 110 -8.12 -18.57 -14.52
C ASN A 110 -7.22 -18.70 -15.76
N THR A 111 -7.20 -17.68 -16.62
CA THR A 111 -6.37 -17.69 -17.83
C THR A 111 -4.90 -17.64 -17.45
N PRO A 112 -4.05 -18.53 -18.03
CA PRO A 112 -2.61 -18.50 -17.80
C PRO A 112 -1.98 -17.20 -18.34
N LEU A 113 -1.07 -16.59 -17.60
CA LEU A 113 -0.39 -15.34 -18.03
C LEU A 113 0.43 -15.51 -19.30
N VAL A 114 0.93 -16.72 -19.55
CA VAL A 114 1.67 -17.06 -20.80
C VAL A 114 0.84 -16.79 -22.06
N CYS A 115 -0.49 -16.89 -21.98
CA CYS A 115 -1.38 -16.56 -23.11
C CYS A 115 -1.43 -15.08 -23.41
N ILE A 116 -1.11 -14.22 -22.43
CA ILE A 116 -1.29 -12.76 -22.47
C ILE A 116 0.07 -12.05 -22.70
N PHE A 117 1.11 -12.52 -22.03
CA PHE A 117 2.45 -11.90 -22.05
C PHE A 117 3.47 -12.85 -22.64
N GLU A 118 4.26 -12.34 -23.60
CA GLU A 118 5.29 -13.14 -24.30
C GLU A 118 6.46 -13.52 -23.42
N ASN A 119 6.77 -12.70 -22.41
CA ASN A 119 7.97 -12.87 -21.59
C ASN A 119 7.76 -13.78 -20.36
N VAL A 120 6.55 -14.30 -20.14
CA VAL A 120 6.26 -15.18 -19.00
C VAL A 120 6.67 -16.60 -19.33
N GLN A 121 7.60 -17.16 -18.57
CA GLN A 121 8.11 -18.54 -18.75
C GLN A 121 7.31 -19.58 -17.96
N GLU A 122 6.67 -19.18 -16.86
CA GLU A 122 5.92 -20.09 -15.98
C GLU A 122 4.51 -20.35 -16.51
N THR A 123 4.24 -21.61 -16.85
CA THR A 123 2.95 -22.05 -17.42
C THR A 123 1.80 -22.10 -16.41
N SER A 124 2.11 -22.14 -15.11
CA SER A 124 1.14 -22.33 -14.01
C SER A 124 0.59 -21.02 -13.40
N PHE A 125 1.16 -19.86 -13.75
CA PHE A 125 0.79 -18.60 -13.16
C PHE A 125 -0.43 -18.01 -13.88
N SER A 126 -1.57 -17.92 -13.18
CA SER A 126 -2.82 -17.39 -13.73
C SER A 126 -2.99 -15.88 -13.45
N VAL A 127 -3.91 -15.25 -14.19
CA VAL A 127 -4.27 -13.83 -13.99
C VAL A 127 -4.69 -13.56 -12.54
N ILE A 128 -5.47 -14.46 -11.92
CA ILE A 128 -5.90 -14.28 -10.53
C ILE A 128 -4.71 -14.25 -9.57
N ASN A 129 -3.71 -15.12 -9.77
CA ASN A 129 -2.52 -15.14 -8.92
C ASN A 129 -1.72 -13.84 -9.03
N ALA A 130 -1.58 -13.31 -10.25
CA ALA A 130 -0.92 -12.02 -10.47
C ALA A 130 -1.64 -10.86 -9.78
N VAL A 131 -2.97 -10.82 -9.90
CA VAL A 131 -3.79 -9.79 -9.25
C VAL A 131 -3.70 -9.88 -7.73
N VAL A 132 -3.78 -11.08 -7.16
CA VAL A 132 -3.68 -11.28 -5.70
C VAL A 132 -2.30 -10.83 -5.19
N VAL A 133 -1.21 -11.19 -5.86
CA VAL A 133 0.14 -10.75 -5.48
C VAL A 133 0.25 -9.23 -5.55
N ASN A 134 -0.25 -8.60 -6.62
CA ASN A 134 -0.29 -7.15 -6.76
C ASN A 134 -1.05 -6.50 -5.60
N LEU A 135 -2.25 -6.97 -5.28
CA LEU A 135 -3.07 -6.42 -4.19
C LEU A 135 -2.37 -6.54 -2.84
N ILE A 136 -1.74 -7.67 -2.55
CA ILE A 136 -0.98 -7.87 -1.29
C ILE A 136 0.18 -6.88 -1.22
N CYS A 137 0.96 -6.72 -2.29
CA CYS A 137 2.09 -5.79 -2.31
C CYS A 137 1.63 -4.33 -2.13
N TYR A 138 0.56 -3.90 -2.83
CA TYR A 138 0.02 -2.54 -2.67
C TYR A 138 -0.56 -2.31 -1.28
N PHE A 139 -1.20 -3.31 -0.68
CA PHE A 139 -1.70 -3.22 0.69
C PHE A 139 -0.56 -3.06 1.70
N LEU A 140 0.54 -3.81 1.56
CA LEU A 140 1.72 -3.68 2.41
C LEU A 140 2.40 -2.31 2.25
N LEU A 141 2.51 -1.80 1.02
CA LEU A 141 3.02 -0.45 0.78
C LEU A 141 2.12 0.61 1.41
N ALA A 142 0.80 0.48 1.26
CA ALA A 142 -0.16 1.41 1.84
C ALA A 142 -0.11 1.39 3.38
N THR A 143 0.09 0.23 4.02
CA THR A 143 0.30 0.16 5.48
C THR A 143 1.57 0.88 5.90
N ALA A 144 2.66 0.72 5.16
CA ALA A 144 3.91 1.45 5.44
C ALA A 144 3.70 2.97 5.33
N VAL A 145 3.03 3.43 4.27
CA VAL A 145 2.68 4.85 4.09
C VAL A 145 1.82 5.37 5.25
N THR A 146 0.80 4.62 5.66
CA THR A 146 -0.08 4.98 6.79
C THR A 146 0.75 5.21 8.06
N PHE A 147 1.63 4.29 8.43
CA PHE A 147 2.45 4.44 9.64
C PHE A 147 3.50 5.55 9.53
N VAL A 148 4.01 5.86 8.34
CA VAL A 148 4.84 7.05 8.12
C VAL A 148 4.04 8.33 8.41
N ILE A 149 2.81 8.44 7.89
CA ILE A 149 1.94 9.58 8.13
C ILE A 149 1.60 9.71 9.63
N THR A 150 1.34 8.59 10.31
CA THR A 150 1.11 8.54 11.76
C THR A 150 2.31 9.08 12.52
N ALA A 151 3.52 8.64 12.18
CA ALA A 151 4.75 9.15 12.79
C ALA A 151 4.84 10.67 12.62
N VAL A 152 4.68 11.16 11.39
CA VAL A 152 4.69 12.61 11.10
C VAL A 152 3.62 13.33 11.92
N SER A 153 2.40 12.79 12.05
CA SER A 153 1.30 13.38 12.83
C SER A 153 1.65 13.55 14.31
N ILE A 154 2.30 12.56 14.91
CA ILE A 154 2.73 12.61 16.32
C ILE A 154 3.86 13.63 16.53
N PHE A 155 4.74 13.81 15.56
CA PHE A 155 5.82 14.80 15.64
C PHE A 155 5.30 16.22 15.45
N THR A 156 4.46 16.46 14.46
CA THR A 156 3.97 17.79 14.08
C THR A 156 2.85 18.33 15.01
N ARG A 157 2.07 17.43 15.61
CA ARG A 157 0.94 17.76 16.52
C ARG A 157 -0.15 18.65 15.91
N SER A 158 -0.12 18.86 14.61
CA SER A 158 -1.06 19.70 13.85
C SER A 158 -1.51 18.97 12.60
N SER A 159 -2.81 18.82 12.39
CA SER A 159 -3.36 18.12 11.23
C SER A 159 -2.96 18.77 9.90
N MET A 160 -3.06 20.10 9.82
CA MET A 160 -2.71 20.82 8.59
C MET A 160 -1.23 20.67 8.24
N PHE A 161 -0.35 20.85 9.21
CA PHE A 161 1.10 20.73 8.98
C PHE A 161 1.47 19.28 8.64
N THR A 162 0.83 18.31 9.30
CA THR A 162 0.99 16.89 8.96
C THR A 162 0.62 16.60 7.52
N MET A 163 -0.52 17.11 7.04
CA MET A 163 -0.95 16.92 5.65
C MET A 163 0.09 17.45 4.68
N VAL A 164 0.59 18.67 4.86
CA VAL A 164 1.58 19.28 3.98
C VAL A 164 2.88 18.45 3.95
N VAL A 165 3.42 18.12 5.13
CA VAL A 165 4.67 17.36 5.24
C VAL A 165 4.50 15.95 4.67
N SER A 166 3.38 15.28 4.97
CA SER A 166 3.11 13.94 4.45
C SER A 166 2.89 13.93 2.94
N THR A 167 2.25 14.97 2.38
CA THR A 167 2.10 15.11 0.93
C THR A 167 3.47 15.16 0.26
N VAL A 168 4.37 15.98 0.76
CA VAL A 168 5.75 16.10 0.21
C VAL A 168 6.49 14.77 0.37
N LEU A 169 6.46 14.15 1.56
CA LEU A 169 7.17 12.91 1.87
C LEU A 169 6.68 11.70 1.05
N VAL A 170 5.38 11.65 0.72
CA VAL A 170 4.78 10.50 0.03
C VAL A 170 4.70 10.75 -1.47
N ILE A 171 4.19 11.89 -1.91
CA ILE A 171 3.92 12.15 -3.33
C ILE A 171 5.20 12.43 -4.10
N LEU A 172 6.19 13.11 -3.50
CA LEU A 172 7.43 13.44 -4.20
C LEU A 172 8.25 12.18 -4.58
N PRO A 173 8.47 11.19 -3.71
CA PRO A 173 9.08 9.92 -4.11
C PRO A 173 8.26 9.16 -5.15
N LEU A 174 6.92 9.18 -5.04
CA LEU A 174 6.05 8.55 -6.03
C LEU A 174 6.24 9.15 -7.43
N LEU A 175 6.30 10.48 -7.55
CA LEU A 175 6.55 11.15 -8.82
C LEU A 175 7.94 10.82 -9.38
N ALA A 176 8.95 10.73 -8.52
CA ALA A 176 10.28 10.32 -8.94
C ALA A 176 10.30 8.88 -9.47
N LEU A 177 9.64 7.96 -8.79
CA LEU A 177 9.53 6.55 -9.21
C LEU A 177 8.68 6.38 -10.48
N TYR A 178 7.68 7.24 -10.70
CA TYR A 178 6.87 7.22 -11.93
C TYR A 178 7.70 7.40 -13.20
N SER A 179 8.80 8.15 -13.11
CA SER A 179 9.71 8.38 -14.24
C SER A 179 10.48 7.12 -14.65
N ILE A 180 10.58 6.13 -13.75
CA ILE A 180 11.33 4.89 -14.01
C ILE A 180 10.36 3.82 -14.51
N GLU A 181 10.52 3.38 -15.75
CA GLU A 181 9.58 2.45 -16.39
C GLU A 181 9.50 1.08 -15.73
N ASN A 182 10.62 0.56 -15.24
CA ASN A 182 10.75 -0.80 -14.74
C ASN A 182 10.44 -0.95 -13.24
N VAL A 183 10.14 0.14 -12.53
CA VAL A 183 9.81 0.12 -11.10
C VAL A 183 8.31 0.06 -10.90
N ARG A 184 7.70 -1.10 -11.18
CA ARG A 184 6.26 -1.34 -11.01
C ARG A 184 6.03 -2.77 -10.52
N ILE A 185 5.11 -2.93 -9.59
CA ILE A 185 4.78 -4.25 -9.04
C ILE A 185 4.20 -5.16 -10.13
N GLY A 186 3.26 -4.67 -10.92
CA GLY A 186 2.70 -5.43 -12.02
C GLY A 186 3.74 -5.85 -13.08
N TYR A 187 4.71 -4.99 -13.38
CA TYR A 187 5.83 -5.34 -14.26
C TYR A 187 6.69 -6.47 -13.66
N TRP A 188 6.99 -6.40 -12.36
CA TRP A 188 7.78 -7.44 -11.68
C TRP A 188 7.04 -8.76 -11.58
N VAL A 189 5.72 -8.72 -11.34
CA VAL A 189 4.88 -9.93 -11.30
C VAL A 189 4.84 -10.61 -12.66
N VAL A 190 4.65 -9.83 -13.74
CA VAL A 190 4.61 -10.36 -15.11
C VAL A 190 5.96 -10.92 -15.55
N ASN A 191 7.07 -10.25 -15.23
CA ASN A 191 8.42 -10.69 -15.61
C ASN A 191 9.07 -11.63 -14.58
N SER A 192 8.30 -12.16 -13.64
CA SER A 192 8.76 -13.13 -12.62
C SER A 192 9.95 -12.63 -11.79
N HIS A 193 10.03 -11.30 -11.54
CA HIS A 193 11.06 -10.71 -10.69
C HIS A 193 10.75 -10.94 -9.20
N ILE A 194 10.72 -12.20 -8.76
CA ILE A 194 10.35 -12.61 -7.40
C ILE A 194 11.20 -11.91 -6.35
N ILE A 195 12.49 -11.74 -6.60
CA ILE A 195 13.40 -11.06 -5.66
C ILE A 195 12.95 -9.60 -5.43
N ALA A 196 12.58 -8.88 -6.49
CA ALA A 196 12.12 -7.49 -6.36
C ALA A 196 10.82 -7.41 -5.56
N ILE A 197 9.88 -8.32 -5.77
CA ILE A 197 8.61 -8.41 -5.05
C ILE A 197 8.85 -8.69 -3.56
N VAL A 198 9.68 -9.69 -3.25
CA VAL A 198 10.01 -10.05 -1.87
C VAL A 198 10.72 -8.89 -1.16
N MET A 199 11.67 -8.25 -1.83
CA MET A 199 12.40 -7.10 -1.25
C MET A 199 11.48 -5.92 -0.97
N THR A 200 10.53 -5.59 -1.85
CA THR A 200 9.55 -4.53 -1.59
C THR A 200 8.61 -4.86 -0.45
N CYS A 201 8.15 -6.09 -0.32
CA CYS A 201 7.34 -6.53 0.81
C CYS A 201 8.11 -6.44 2.13
N LEU A 202 9.34 -6.94 2.17
CA LEU A 202 10.20 -6.88 3.36
C LEU A 202 10.51 -5.44 3.75
N LEU A 203 10.83 -4.58 2.80
CA LEU A 203 11.13 -3.17 3.05
C LEU A 203 9.88 -2.45 3.60
N SER A 204 8.71 -2.69 3.04
CA SER A 204 7.46 -2.07 3.53
C SER A 204 7.11 -2.52 4.95
N ILE A 205 7.28 -3.79 5.28
CA ILE A 205 7.08 -4.32 6.63
C ILE A 205 8.09 -3.69 7.60
N LEU A 206 9.36 -3.60 7.23
CA LEU A 206 10.40 -3.00 8.05
C LEU A 206 10.12 -1.53 8.33
N ILE A 207 9.76 -0.75 7.30
CA ILE A 207 9.36 0.66 7.45
C ILE A 207 8.15 0.77 8.39
N ALA A 208 7.14 -0.08 8.23
CA ALA A 208 5.95 -0.09 9.07
C ALA A 208 6.29 -0.36 10.54
N ILE A 209 7.11 -1.36 10.84
CA ILE A 209 7.53 -1.69 12.20
C ILE A 209 8.35 -0.55 12.83
N VAL A 210 9.35 -0.05 12.12
CA VAL A 210 10.22 1.02 12.62
C VAL A 210 9.43 2.30 12.92
N THR A 211 8.56 2.71 12.00
CA THR A 211 7.75 3.91 12.18
C THR A 211 6.72 3.76 13.29
N LEU A 212 6.15 2.57 13.48
CA LEU A 212 5.21 2.26 14.56
C LEU A 212 5.91 2.31 15.92
N GLU A 213 7.11 1.72 16.06
CA GLU A 213 7.87 1.77 17.32
C GLU A 213 8.32 3.20 17.66
N ILE A 214 8.80 3.98 16.68
CA ILE A 214 9.14 5.40 16.87
C ILE A 214 7.90 6.18 17.32
N SER A 215 6.76 5.95 16.69
CA SER A 215 5.48 6.59 17.01
C SER A 215 5.02 6.27 18.44
N LYS A 216 5.11 5.01 18.84
CA LYS A 216 4.79 4.54 20.18
C LYS A 216 5.71 5.17 21.24
N LEU A 217 7.01 5.16 21.03
CA LEU A 217 7.97 5.77 21.93
C LEU A 217 7.68 7.26 22.13
N LYS A 218 7.46 7.99 21.02
CA LYS A 218 7.18 9.43 21.08
C LYS A 218 5.84 9.76 21.72
N PHE A 219 4.82 8.94 21.46
CA PHE A 219 3.49 9.12 22.07
C PHE A 219 3.51 8.84 23.56
N THR A 220 4.25 7.83 24.02
CA THR A 220 4.36 7.42 25.42
C THR A 220 5.41 8.22 26.20
N GLU A 221 6.29 8.99 25.53
CA GLU A 221 7.34 9.78 26.15
C GLU A 221 6.78 10.72 27.22
N THR A 222 7.13 10.44 28.48
CA THR A 222 6.70 11.25 29.63
C THR A 222 7.65 12.43 29.82
N ARG A 223 7.19 13.51 30.45
CA ARG A 223 7.97 14.71 30.85
C ARG A 223 9.22 14.43 31.70
N ILE A 224 9.49 13.19 32.10
CA ILE A 224 10.63 12.81 32.90
C ILE A 224 11.94 13.21 32.21
N TRP A 225 12.05 13.04 30.89
CA TRP A 225 13.21 13.45 30.11
C TRP A 225 13.44 14.97 30.09
N ARG A 226 12.36 15.79 30.09
CA ARG A 226 12.50 17.25 30.16
C ARG A 226 13.02 17.75 31.50
N ARG A 227 12.72 17.04 32.61
CA ARG A 227 13.24 17.41 33.94
C ARG A 227 14.70 17.01 34.13
N ILE A 228 15.17 15.97 33.48
CA ILE A 228 16.58 15.57 33.53
C ILE A 228 17.42 16.55 32.72
N ASN A 229 17.02 16.93 31.51
CA ASN A 229 17.73 17.91 30.69
C ASN A 229 17.55 19.38 31.12
N ALA A 230 16.59 19.68 31.98
CA ALA A 230 16.43 21.02 32.55
C ALA A 230 17.25 21.20 33.84
N LYS A 231 17.87 20.12 34.37
CA LYS A 231 18.76 20.14 35.54
C LYS A 231 20.22 19.89 35.20
N ALA A 232 20.54 19.59 33.92
CA ALA A 232 21.89 19.59 33.35
C ALA A 232 22.17 20.90 32.63
#